data_e8fe873ded4765ec1f31acce87e21b2d
#
_entry.id   e8fe873ded4765ec1f31acce87e21b2d
#
_cell.length_a   1.000
_cell.length_b   1.000
_cell.length_c   1.000
_cell.angle_alpha   90.00
_cell.angle_beta   90.00
_cell.angle_gamma   90.00
#
_symmetry.space_group_name_H-M   'P 1'
#
loop_
_entity.id
_entity.type
_entity.pdbx_description
1 polymer ?
#
loop_
_entity_poly.entity_id
_entity_poly.type
_entity_poly.pdbx_seq_one_letter_code
_entity_poly.pdbx_strand_id
1 'polypeptide(L)'
;MKKLIFYLSVCLLLLSCSNNSNQTELCDINISGYEDNTMDFASLASKVDTLYFYVGEEFSSVSMIKNIYMTESLLYVSDFNNCISLFDIGSGKLLKQLVNIGHASNEYLGIEAIAEMNDTVYILDSNNRKVLEYDKNLNYLDKVSLSFVPWDFEVTEDGFLFSKMDVAKDDNRFIHTDKKGTILNTDVAASPIGQELFMCKSLIRHNSDYYLHELMSNDIYRWKEGKMTKTYTVHFSNSNENEANGKQSLFIKDYFVTTKHFICSFMYDHKQHYCIYSKEDGTIKTGSFDINSGRPFSPIFQKGDSLIGIYSTDDIKSLPNWKPQIDDCALTLFIYSF
;
A
#
# COMPACT_ATOMS: atom_id res chain seq x y z
N MET A 1 17.07 34.16 53.96
CA MET A 1 17.94 33.60 52.87
C MET A 1 17.85 32.08 52.72
N LYS A 2 17.81 31.26 53.74
CA LYS A 2 17.74 29.78 53.61
C LYS A 2 16.44 29.22 52.95
N LYS A 3 15.29 29.89 53.12
CA LYS A 3 14.00 29.47 52.51
C LYS A 3 13.91 29.80 51.01
N LEU A 4 14.58 30.83 50.52
CA LEU A 4 14.60 31.23 49.13
C LEU A 4 15.41 30.30 48.27
N ILE A 5 16.50 29.74 48.81
CA ILE A 5 17.37 28.78 48.14
C ILE A 5 16.66 27.42 47.95
N PHE A 6 15.79 27.02 48.90
CA PHE A 6 15.05 25.77 48.78
C PHE A 6 13.98 25.80 47.69
N TYR A 7 13.29 26.95 47.48
CA TYR A 7 12.35 27.10 46.41
C TYR A 7 13.00 27.17 45.03
N LEU A 8 14.19 27.74 44.92
CA LEU A 8 14.96 27.78 43.69
C LEU A 8 15.48 26.38 43.30
N SER A 9 15.84 25.53 44.27
CA SER A 9 16.29 24.15 44.04
C SER A 9 15.10 23.23 43.58
N VAL A 10 13.89 23.45 44.09
CA VAL A 10 12.70 22.69 43.71
C VAL A 10 12.23 23.07 42.31
N CYS A 11 12.33 24.36 41.92
CA CYS A 11 12.00 24.80 40.57
C CYS A 11 12.98 24.29 39.48
N LEU A 12 14.26 24.05 39.83
CA LEU A 12 15.25 23.50 38.90
C LEU A 12 15.06 21.99 38.66
N LEU A 13 14.39 21.27 39.57
CA LEU A 13 14.07 19.84 39.37
C LEU A 13 12.84 19.59 38.51
N LEU A 14 12.02 20.63 38.21
CA LEU A 14 10.83 20.50 37.34
C LEU A 14 11.11 20.84 35.87
N LEU A 15 12.32 21.28 35.51
CA LEU A 15 12.73 21.54 34.13
C LEU A 15 13.49 20.36 33.50
N SER A 16 13.59 19.23 34.19
CA SER A 16 14.13 17.99 33.65
C SER A 16 12.99 17.06 33.23
N CYS A 17 12.13 17.53 32.33
CA CYS A 17 11.13 16.65 31.73
C CYS A 17 11.01 16.91 30.26
N SER A 18 11.22 15.81 29.59
CA SER A 18 10.86 15.46 28.23
C SER A 18 11.67 16.13 27.11
N ASN A 19 12.91 15.69 26.94
CA ASN A 19 13.32 15.29 25.61
C ASN A 19 12.53 13.99 25.29
N ASN A 20 11.27 14.09 24.96
CA ASN A 20 10.62 13.10 24.13
C ASN A 20 11.23 13.23 22.74
N SER A 21 12.43 12.69 22.55
CA SER A 21 12.82 12.18 21.26
C SER A 21 11.76 11.13 20.91
N ASN A 22 10.86 11.44 20.01
CA ASN A 22 10.03 10.48 19.28
C ASN A 22 10.97 9.60 18.43
N GLN A 23 11.86 8.85 19.08
CA GLN A 23 12.45 7.67 18.47
C GLN A 23 11.28 6.70 18.33
N THR A 24 10.84 6.51 17.12
CA THR A 24 9.93 5.41 16.79
C THR A 24 10.67 4.15 17.16
N GLU A 25 10.21 3.51 18.23
CA GLU A 25 10.77 2.24 18.67
C GLU A 25 10.53 1.21 17.58
N LEU A 26 11.58 0.47 17.19
CA LEU A 26 11.47 -0.64 16.25
C LEU A 26 10.53 -1.69 16.85
N CYS A 27 9.52 -2.09 16.09
CA CYS A 27 8.54 -3.10 16.51
C CYS A 27 8.86 -4.43 15.83
N ASP A 28 9.29 -5.42 16.62
CA ASP A 28 9.50 -6.80 16.18
C ASP A 28 8.20 -7.60 16.30
N ILE A 29 7.69 -8.12 15.17
CA ILE A 29 6.45 -8.89 15.09
C ILE A 29 6.80 -10.36 14.83
N ASN A 30 6.57 -11.22 15.82
CA ASN A 30 6.87 -12.64 15.73
C ASN A 30 5.64 -13.47 15.36
N ILE A 31 5.55 -13.91 14.11
CA ILE A 31 4.43 -14.68 13.57
C ILE A 31 4.68 -16.17 13.77
N SER A 32 3.72 -16.85 14.42
CA SER A 32 3.75 -18.30 14.68
C SER A 32 2.35 -18.90 14.55
N GLY A 33 2.25 -20.23 14.37
CA GLY A 33 0.99 -20.96 14.38
C GLY A 33 0.04 -20.62 13.22
N TYR A 34 0.60 -20.23 12.08
CA TYR A 34 -0.16 -19.88 10.88
C TYR A 34 -0.49 -21.08 9.99
N GLU A 35 0.15 -22.20 10.18
CA GLU A 35 0.18 -23.34 9.27
C GLU A 35 -1.22 -23.95 9.06
N ASP A 36 -1.97 -24.15 10.14
CA ASP A 36 -3.27 -24.83 10.13
C ASP A 36 -4.46 -23.91 10.42
N ASN A 37 -4.20 -22.61 10.62
CA ASN A 37 -5.27 -21.67 10.96
C ASN A 37 -5.96 -21.15 9.71
N THR A 38 -7.30 -21.19 9.72
CA THR A 38 -8.14 -20.43 8.80
C THR A 38 -8.90 -19.36 9.57
N MET A 39 -9.08 -18.19 8.97
CA MET A 39 -9.70 -17.05 9.65
C MET A 39 -10.67 -16.31 8.75
N ASP A 40 -11.77 -15.88 9.35
CA ASP A 40 -12.65 -14.86 8.77
C ASP A 40 -12.09 -13.47 9.07
N PHE A 41 -11.19 -12.99 8.22
CA PHE A 41 -10.57 -11.66 8.38
C PHE A 41 -11.58 -10.52 8.28
N ALA A 42 -12.66 -10.70 7.51
CA ALA A 42 -13.70 -9.69 7.40
C ALA A 42 -14.41 -9.45 8.74
N SER A 43 -14.54 -10.49 9.58
CA SER A 43 -15.13 -10.38 10.93
C SER A 43 -14.24 -9.62 11.92
N LEU A 44 -12.96 -9.44 11.62
CA LEU A 44 -12.02 -8.68 12.45
C LEU A 44 -12.10 -7.18 12.19
N ALA A 45 -12.65 -6.77 11.06
CA ALA A 45 -12.93 -5.37 10.77
C ALA A 45 -14.11 -4.87 11.64
N SER A 46 -14.01 -3.65 12.13
CA SER A 46 -15.09 -3.01 12.91
C SER A 46 -16.34 -2.74 12.06
N LYS A 47 -16.14 -2.55 10.74
CA LYS A 47 -17.18 -2.33 9.74
C LYS A 47 -16.71 -2.85 8.37
N VAL A 48 -17.65 -3.38 7.59
CA VAL A 48 -17.43 -3.74 6.18
C VAL A 48 -18.52 -3.11 5.34
N ASP A 49 -18.14 -2.16 4.49
CA ASP A 49 -19.02 -1.56 3.48
C ASP A 49 -18.83 -2.26 2.13
N THR A 50 -19.89 -2.29 1.33
CA THR A 50 -19.86 -2.86 -0.02
C THR A 50 -20.34 -1.81 -1.01
N LEU A 51 -19.56 -1.54 -2.06
CA LEU A 51 -19.91 -0.65 -3.16
C LEU A 51 -19.96 -1.41 -4.47
N TYR A 52 -20.91 -1.04 -5.33
CA TYR A 52 -21.11 -1.67 -6.64
C TYR A 52 -20.87 -0.65 -7.76
N PHE A 53 -20.18 -1.07 -8.82
CA PHE A 53 -19.85 -0.20 -9.94
C PHE A 53 -20.30 -0.81 -11.25
N TYR A 54 -20.77 0.06 -12.13
CA TYR A 54 -21.44 -0.29 -13.37
C TYR A 54 -20.70 0.32 -14.56
N VAL A 55 -20.54 -0.47 -15.61
CA VAL A 55 -20.01 -0.04 -16.90
C VAL A 55 -21.18 0.07 -17.87
N GLY A 56 -21.42 1.27 -18.42
CA GLY A 56 -22.43 1.49 -19.46
C GLY A 56 -22.04 0.82 -20.79
N GLU A 57 -23.01 0.60 -21.65
CA GLU A 57 -22.81 -0.04 -22.98
C GLU A 57 -21.85 0.73 -23.89
N GLU A 58 -21.69 2.04 -23.65
CA GLU A 58 -20.78 2.93 -24.37
C GLU A 58 -19.31 2.75 -24.03
N PHE A 59 -18.99 2.00 -22.98
CA PHE A 59 -17.64 1.77 -22.50
C PHE A 59 -17.18 0.33 -22.70
N SER A 60 -15.87 0.13 -22.75
CA SER A 60 -15.29 -1.20 -22.72
C SER A 60 -15.36 -1.81 -21.31
N SER A 61 -15.51 -3.13 -21.23
CA SER A 61 -15.43 -3.83 -19.96
C SER A 61 -14.07 -3.63 -19.29
N VAL A 62 -14.05 -3.54 -17.95
CA VAL A 62 -12.81 -3.52 -17.17
C VAL A 62 -12.19 -4.91 -17.22
N SER A 63 -10.94 -4.98 -17.63
CA SER A 63 -10.16 -6.21 -17.69
C SER A 63 -9.63 -6.58 -16.28
N MET A 64 -8.68 -7.49 -16.19
CA MET A 64 -8.03 -7.83 -14.93
C MET A 64 -7.41 -6.59 -14.28
N ILE A 65 -7.80 -6.31 -13.04
CA ILE A 65 -7.42 -5.10 -12.31
C ILE A 65 -5.95 -5.13 -11.94
N LYS A 66 -5.24 -4.04 -12.18
CA LYS A 66 -3.83 -3.86 -11.82
C LYS A 66 -3.67 -2.95 -10.61
N ASN A 67 -4.25 -1.75 -10.64
CA ASN A 67 -4.18 -0.79 -9.54
C ASN A 67 -5.53 -0.13 -9.32
N ILE A 68 -5.76 0.34 -8.10
CA ILE A 68 -6.86 1.23 -7.76
C ILE A 68 -6.36 2.42 -6.96
N TYR A 69 -7.05 3.54 -7.09
CA TYR A 69 -6.93 4.69 -6.21
C TYR A 69 -8.32 5.25 -5.92
N MET A 70 -8.63 5.54 -4.66
CA MET A 70 -9.95 5.98 -4.23
C MET A 70 -9.87 7.28 -3.43
N THR A 71 -10.57 8.31 -3.92
CA THR A 71 -10.80 9.56 -3.18
C THR A 71 -12.13 9.48 -2.40
N GLU A 72 -12.67 10.61 -1.93
CA GLU A 72 -13.99 10.65 -1.29
C GLU A 72 -15.13 10.42 -2.29
N SER A 73 -14.96 10.81 -3.56
CA SER A 73 -16.02 10.80 -4.57
C SER A 73 -15.70 10.00 -5.83
N LEU A 74 -14.44 9.69 -6.07
CA LEU A 74 -13.98 9.08 -7.31
C LEU A 74 -13.16 7.82 -7.05
N LEU A 75 -13.36 6.81 -7.90
CA LEU A 75 -12.54 5.60 -7.96
C LEU A 75 -11.86 5.51 -9.32
N TYR A 76 -10.54 5.41 -9.30
CA TYR A 76 -9.69 5.16 -10.46
C TYR A 76 -9.28 3.68 -10.44
N VAL A 77 -9.51 2.98 -11.53
CA VAL A 77 -9.14 1.57 -11.70
C VAL A 77 -8.29 1.44 -12.94
N SER A 78 -7.04 1.00 -12.82
CA SER A 78 -6.25 0.61 -13.98
C SER A 78 -6.26 -0.90 -14.16
N ASP A 79 -6.25 -1.34 -15.41
CA ASP A 79 -6.23 -2.76 -15.77
C ASP A 79 -4.94 -3.14 -16.54
N PHE A 80 -4.77 -4.43 -16.80
CA PHE A 80 -3.60 -4.94 -17.53
C PHE A 80 -3.60 -4.58 -19.02
N ASN A 81 -4.69 -4.05 -19.56
CA ASN A 81 -4.77 -3.47 -20.91
C ASN A 81 -4.30 -2.00 -20.94
N ASN A 82 -3.79 -1.48 -19.80
CA ASN A 82 -3.40 -0.09 -19.65
C ASN A 82 -4.56 0.91 -19.89
N CYS A 83 -5.78 0.51 -19.53
CA CYS A 83 -6.94 1.40 -19.48
C CYS A 83 -7.12 1.91 -18.06
N ILE A 84 -7.42 3.19 -17.87
CA ILE A 84 -7.86 3.77 -16.59
C ILE A 84 -9.36 4.05 -16.70
N SER A 85 -10.13 3.38 -15.86
CA SER A 85 -11.57 3.60 -15.71
C SER A 85 -11.84 4.48 -14.50
N LEU A 86 -12.54 5.57 -14.69
CA LEU A 86 -12.94 6.55 -13.68
C LEU A 86 -14.40 6.37 -13.32
N PHE A 87 -14.69 6.05 -12.07
CA PHE A 87 -16.04 5.87 -11.57
C PHE A 87 -16.40 6.96 -10.54
N ASP A 88 -17.68 7.34 -10.53
CA ASP A 88 -18.28 8.11 -9.44
C ASP A 88 -18.71 7.17 -8.32
N ILE A 89 -18.24 7.40 -7.10
CA ILE A 89 -18.53 6.53 -5.95
C ILE A 89 -19.99 6.63 -5.53
N GLY A 90 -20.59 7.81 -5.62
CA GLY A 90 -21.96 8.05 -5.16
C GLY A 90 -22.99 7.33 -6.00
N SER A 91 -22.82 7.28 -7.31
CA SER A 91 -23.73 6.61 -8.25
C SER A 91 -23.27 5.22 -8.70
N GLY A 92 -22.01 4.88 -8.47
CA GLY A 92 -21.37 3.67 -8.97
C GLY A 92 -21.14 3.65 -10.50
N LYS A 93 -21.37 4.75 -11.21
CA LYS A 93 -21.28 4.79 -12.67
C LYS A 93 -19.88 5.08 -13.17
N LEU A 94 -19.51 4.41 -14.26
CA LEU A 94 -18.32 4.76 -15.03
C LEU A 94 -18.53 6.12 -15.72
N LEU A 95 -17.60 7.04 -15.50
CA LEU A 95 -17.64 8.40 -16.05
C LEU A 95 -16.77 8.55 -17.29
N LYS A 96 -15.59 7.89 -17.29
CA LYS A 96 -14.60 8.03 -18.35
C LYS A 96 -13.68 6.82 -18.39
N GLN A 97 -13.20 6.49 -19.58
CA GLN A 97 -12.05 5.61 -19.80
C GLN A 97 -10.93 6.38 -20.49
N LEU A 98 -9.72 6.20 -20.02
CA LEU A 98 -8.50 6.76 -20.61
C LEU A 98 -7.63 5.63 -21.14
N VAL A 99 -7.41 5.59 -22.45
CA VAL A 99 -6.44 4.75 -23.14
C VAL A 99 -5.62 5.66 -24.04
N ASN A 100 -4.36 5.87 -23.70
CA ASN A 100 -3.49 6.77 -24.43
C ASN A 100 -2.05 6.20 -24.50
N ILE A 101 -1.92 5.09 -25.22
CA ILE A 101 -0.71 4.28 -25.29
C ILE A 101 0.25 4.82 -26.35
N GLY A 102 1.50 5.10 -25.95
CA GLY A 102 2.56 5.56 -26.84
C GLY A 102 3.72 6.27 -26.13
N HIS A 103 4.50 7.03 -26.91
CA HIS A 103 5.71 7.71 -26.45
C HIS A 103 5.61 9.23 -26.40
N ALA A 104 4.50 9.81 -26.85
CA ALA A 104 4.31 11.26 -26.79
C ALA A 104 4.27 11.76 -25.33
N SER A 105 4.30 13.08 -25.16
CA SER A 105 4.37 13.70 -23.83
C SER A 105 3.22 13.30 -22.92
N ASN A 106 2.02 13.14 -23.47
CA ASN A 106 0.78 12.79 -22.79
C ASN A 106 0.40 11.29 -22.91
N GLU A 107 1.21 10.48 -23.61
CA GLU A 107 1.00 9.04 -23.78
C GLU A 107 1.80 8.25 -22.75
N TYR A 108 1.41 7.00 -22.47
CA TYR A 108 2.11 6.07 -21.59
C TYR A 108 2.27 4.69 -22.24
N LEU A 109 3.27 3.93 -21.83
CA LEU A 109 3.45 2.52 -22.22
C LEU A 109 2.91 1.56 -21.17
N GLY A 110 2.80 1.99 -19.94
CA GLY A 110 2.28 1.20 -18.83
C GLY A 110 1.78 2.10 -17.71
N ILE A 111 0.94 1.53 -16.86
CA ILE A 111 0.44 2.19 -15.65
C ILE A 111 0.90 1.34 -14.47
N GLU A 112 2.00 1.75 -13.82
CA GLU A 112 2.55 0.97 -12.70
C GLU A 112 1.87 1.33 -11.39
N ALA A 113 1.58 2.61 -11.16
CA ALA A 113 0.87 3.07 -9.97
C ALA A 113 0.07 4.34 -10.26
N ILE A 114 -0.93 4.59 -9.43
CA ILE A 114 -1.76 5.80 -9.43
C ILE A 114 -1.72 6.39 -8.02
N ALA A 115 -1.54 7.70 -7.93
CA ALA A 115 -1.63 8.47 -6.70
C ALA A 115 -2.40 9.77 -6.95
N GLU A 116 -2.88 10.40 -5.88
CA GLU A 116 -3.58 11.69 -5.99
C GLU A 116 -3.16 12.61 -4.85
N MET A 117 -3.03 13.88 -5.15
CA MET A 117 -2.87 14.94 -4.16
C MET A 117 -3.44 16.24 -4.69
N ASN A 118 -4.30 16.90 -3.90
CA ASN A 118 -4.87 18.21 -4.22
C ASN A 118 -5.59 18.26 -5.57
N ASP A 119 -6.50 17.32 -5.83
CA ASP A 119 -7.26 17.17 -7.09
C ASP A 119 -6.38 16.90 -8.35
N THR A 120 -5.09 16.62 -8.18
CA THR A 120 -4.20 16.19 -9.25
C THR A 120 -3.94 14.69 -9.15
N VAL A 121 -4.23 13.98 -10.23
CA VAL A 121 -4.00 12.54 -10.37
C VAL A 121 -2.66 12.32 -11.06
N TYR A 122 -1.83 11.52 -10.46
CA TYR A 122 -0.50 11.19 -10.94
C TYR A 122 -0.46 9.73 -11.38
N ILE A 123 0.08 9.47 -12.56
CA ILE A 123 0.19 8.14 -13.15
C ILE A 123 1.66 7.85 -13.40
N LEU A 124 2.17 6.76 -12.80
CA LEU A 124 3.54 6.31 -13.02
C LEU A 124 3.64 5.47 -14.27
N ASP A 125 4.47 5.90 -15.21
CA ASP A 125 4.91 5.14 -16.39
C ASP A 125 6.41 4.83 -16.28
N SER A 126 6.70 3.65 -15.73
CA SER A 126 8.10 3.20 -15.51
C SER A 126 8.84 2.99 -16.82
N ASN A 127 8.17 2.52 -17.86
CA ASN A 127 8.78 2.23 -19.15
C ASN A 127 9.28 3.51 -19.86
N ASN A 128 8.53 4.60 -19.76
CA ASN A 128 8.92 5.91 -20.28
C ASN A 128 9.66 6.77 -19.24
N ARG A 129 9.85 6.28 -18.02
CA ARG A 129 10.50 6.98 -16.89
C ARG A 129 9.89 8.35 -16.64
N LYS A 130 8.59 8.39 -16.43
CA LYS A 130 7.87 9.63 -16.17
C LYS A 130 6.68 9.43 -15.25
N VAL A 131 6.28 10.52 -14.60
CA VAL A 131 5.00 10.67 -13.95
C VAL A 131 4.16 11.61 -14.81
N LEU A 132 2.96 11.18 -15.18
CA LEU A 132 1.99 11.99 -15.90
C LEU A 132 1.04 12.63 -14.91
N GLU A 133 0.71 13.89 -15.11
CA GLU A 133 -0.20 14.68 -14.29
C GLU A 133 -1.51 14.89 -15.03
N TYR A 134 -2.62 14.59 -14.37
CA TYR A 134 -3.98 14.78 -14.86
C TYR A 134 -4.81 15.53 -13.81
N ASP A 135 -5.84 16.22 -14.25
CA ASP A 135 -6.90 16.65 -13.33
C ASP A 135 -7.73 15.44 -12.84
N LYS A 136 -8.59 15.64 -11.87
CA LYS A 136 -9.45 14.57 -11.32
C LYS A 136 -10.39 13.92 -12.33
N ASN A 137 -10.63 14.55 -13.49
CA ASN A 137 -11.43 14.02 -14.58
C ASN A 137 -10.59 13.36 -15.68
N LEU A 138 -9.32 13.07 -15.40
CA LEU A 138 -8.35 12.48 -16.32
C LEU A 138 -8.13 13.34 -17.59
N ASN A 139 -8.10 14.67 -17.48
CA ASN A 139 -7.59 15.54 -18.52
C ASN A 139 -6.11 15.83 -18.26
N TYR A 140 -5.29 15.63 -19.28
CA TYR A 140 -3.82 15.79 -19.17
C TYR A 140 -3.44 17.22 -18.81
N LEU A 141 -2.53 17.36 -17.85
CA LEU A 141 -1.98 18.64 -17.40
C LEU A 141 -0.51 18.79 -17.79
N ASP A 142 0.35 17.91 -17.30
CA ASP A 142 1.81 17.96 -17.48
C ASP A 142 2.45 16.57 -17.26
N LYS A 143 3.79 16.52 -17.31
CA LYS A 143 4.59 15.35 -16.97
C LYS A 143 5.88 15.71 -16.24
N VAL A 144 6.35 14.81 -15.43
CA VAL A 144 7.67 14.87 -14.78
C VAL A 144 8.54 13.75 -15.34
N SER A 145 9.71 14.09 -15.91
CA SER A 145 10.66 13.10 -16.42
C SER A 145 11.62 12.65 -15.31
N LEU A 146 11.93 11.36 -15.28
CA LEU A 146 12.78 10.74 -14.26
C LEU A 146 14.09 10.23 -14.87
N SER A 147 15.18 10.33 -14.12
CA SER A 147 16.51 9.85 -14.53
C SER A 147 16.75 8.37 -14.19
N PHE A 148 15.82 7.71 -13.55
CA PHE A 148 15.88 6.33 -13.09
C PHE A 148 14.62 5.55 -13.50
N VAL A 149 14.60 4.21 -13.32
CA VAL A 149 13.42 3.38 -13.53
C VAL A 149 12.69 3.20 -12.19
N PRO A 150 11.53 3.81 -11.98
CA PRO A 150 10.74 3.64 -10.78
C PRO A 150 9.95 2.32 -10.83
N TRP A 151 9.64 1.76 -9.65
CA TRP A 151 8.72 0.62 -9.52
C TRP A 151 7.36 1.05 -9.00
N ASP A 152 7.36 1.85 -7.95
CA ASP A 152 6.18 2.35 -7.26
C ASP A 152 6.44 3.76 -6.76
N PHE A 153 5.40 4.53 -6.44
CA PHE A 153 5.56 5.89 -5.97
C PHE A 153 4.41 6.34 -5.07
N GLU A 154 4.70 7.38 -4.30
CA GLU A 154 3.71 8.20 -3.59
C GLU A 154 4.04 9.67 -3.79
N VAL A 155 3.00 10.53 -3.72
CA VAL A 155 3.13 11.97 -3.87
C VAL A 155 3.25 12.63 -2.50
N THR A 156 4.18 13.59 -2.37
CA THR A 156 4.35 14.43 -1.18
C THR A 156 4.02 15.89 -1.49
N GLU A 157 3.96 16.72 -0.45
CA GLU A 157 3.72 18.16 -0.64
C GLU A 157 4.82 18.83 -1.47
N ASP A 158 6.06 18.36 -1.36
CA ASP A 158 7.26 18.92 -1.97
C ASP A 158 7.76 18.14 -3.19
N GLY A 159 7.21 16.96 -3.50
CA GLY A 159 7.65 16.14 -4.62
C GLY A 159 7.10 14.73 -4.64
N PHE A 160 8.00 13.75 -4.82
CA PHE A 160 7.63 12.34 -4.96
C PHE A 160 8.58 11.44 -4.19
N LEU A 161 8.03 10.38 -3.63
CA LEU A 161 8.77 9.24 -3.11
C LEU A 161 8.67 8.08 -4.09
N PHE A 162 9.78 7.45 -4.40
CA PHE A 162 9.82 6.31 -5.31
C PHE A 162 10.51 5.12 -4.69
N SER A 163 10.06 3.91 -5.04
CA SER A 163 10.90 2.73 -5.00
C SER A 163 11.47 2.46 -6.39
N LYS A 164 12.73 2.02 -6.49
CA LYS A 164 13.37 1.64 -7.75
C LYS A 164 13.11 0.18 -8.09
N MET A 165 12.98 -0.11 -9.37
CA MET A 165 12.83 -1.46 -9.88
C MET A 165 14.19 -2.17 -10.00
N ASP A 166 15.12 -1.54 -10.71
CA ASP A 166 16.44 -2.09 -10.99
C ASP A 166 17.47 -1.46 -10.05
N VAL A 167 17.99 -2.27 -9.14
CA VAL A 167 18.89 -1.82 -8.09
C VAL A 167 20.14 -2.67 -8.15
N ALA A 168 21.27 -2.06 -8.49
CA ALA A 168 22.56 -2.71 -8.39
C ALA A 168 22.89 -3.03 -6.94
N LYS A 169 23.76 -4.01 -6.71
CA LYS A 169 24.35 -4.26 -5.39
C LYS A 169 24.97 -2.95 -4.88
N ASP A 170 24.67 -2.60 -3.63
CA ASP A 170 25.11 -1.37 -2.96
C ASP A 170 24.40 -0.07 -3.43
N ASP A 171 23.33 -0.16 -4.22
CA ASP A 171 22.49 0.98 -4.57
C ASP A 171 21.33 1.14 -3.58
N ASN A 172 20.70 2.32 -3.55
CA ASN A 172 19.56 2.58 -2.69
C ASN A 172 18.24 2.32 -3.41
N ARG A 173 17.30 1.68 -2.72
CA ARG A 173 15.96 1.35 -3.21
C ARG A 173 15.02 2.55 -3.22
N PHE A 174 15.16 3.41 -2.23
CA PHE A 174 14.28 4.56 -2.02
C PHE A 174 14.88 5.83 -2.65
N ILE A 175 14.03 6.61 -3.31
CA ILE A 175 14.38 7.91 -3.89
C ILE A 175 13.31 8.93 -3.51
N HIS A 176 13.74 10.06 -2.97
CA HIS A 176 12.93 11.29 -2.81
C HIS A 176 13.34 12.31 -3.86
N THR A 177 12.37 12.87 -4.58
CA THR A 177 12.58 13.93 -5.57
C THR A 177 11.75 15.16 -5.25
N ASP A 178 12.13 16.29 -5.84
CA ASP A 178 11.25 17.45 -5.95
C ASP A 178 10.14 17.23 -6.98
N LYS A 179 9.24 18.22 -7.14
CA LYS A 179 8.15 18.19 -8.14
C LYS A 179 8.62 18.20 -9.60
N LYS A 180 9.89 18.44 -9.86
CA LYS A 180 10.50 18.41 -11.20
C LYS A 180 11.23 17.09 -11.49
N GLY A 181 11.22 16.16 -10.53
CA GLY A 181 11.94 14.89 -10.64
C GLY A 181 13.43 14.96 -10.30
N THR A 182 13.90 16.08 -9.73
CA THR A 182 15.28 16.21 -9.26
C THR A 182 15.46 15.42 -7.98
N ILE A 183 16.43 14.52 -7.93
CA ILE A 183 16.71 13.70 -6.75
C ILE A 183 17.20 14.59 -5.60
N LEU A 184 16.50 14.56 -4.48
CA LEU A 184 16.83 15.26 -3.24
C LEU A 184 17.55 14.34 -2.25
N ASN A 185 17.10 13.09 -2.16
CA ASN A 185 17.66 12.10 -1.24
C ASN A 185 17.49 10.67 -1.78
N THR A 186 18.36 9.77 -1.34
CA THR A 186 18.26 8.32 -1.57
C THR A 186 18.54 7.60 -0.26
N ASP A 187 17.82 6.51 0.02
CA ASP A 187 17.93 5.76 1.26
C ASP A 187 17.53 4.28 1.07
N VAL A 188 17.67 3.47 2.10
CA VAL A 188 17.38 2.04 2.17
C VAL A 188 18.20 1.24 1.15
N ALA A 189 19.32 0.68 1.62
CA ALA A 189 20.15 -0.20 0.83
C ALA A 189 19.33 -1.37 0.29
N ALA A 190 19.52 -1.68 -1.00
CA ALA A 190 18.82 -2.79 -1.62
C ALA A 190 19.21 -4.13 -1.00
N SER A 191 18.23 -5.00 -0.77
CA SER A 191 18.50 -6.38 -0.39
C SER A 191 19.27 -7.11 -1.50
N PRO A 192 20.27 -7.92 -1.19
CA PRO A 192 20.98 -8.74 -2.17
C PRO A 192 20.09 -9.85 -2.76
N ILE A 193 18.94 -10.11 -2.18
CA ILE A 193 18.03 -11.19 -2.59
C ILE A 193 16.95 -10.60 -3.50
N GLY A 194 17.02 -10.94 -4.79
CA GLY A 194 15.87 -11.01 -5.65
C GLY A 194 15.38 -9.73 -6.30
N GLN A 195 15.82 -9.56 -7.50
CA GLN A 195 15.19 -8.68 -8.50
C GLN A 195 13.96 -9.35 -9.15
N GLU A 196 13.50 -10.46 -8.65
CA GLU A 196 12.53 -11.31 -9.35
C GLU A 196 11.14 -11.25 -8.74
N LEU A 197 10.21 -10.68 -9.49
CA LEU A 197 8.89 -11.26 -9.73
C LEU A 197 7.76 -11.04 -8.74
N PHE A 198 7.61 -9.95 -8.01
CA PHE A 198 6.31 -9.77 -7.36
C PHE A 198 5.74 -8.37 -7.60
N MET A 199 4.54 -8.34 -8.20
CA MET A 199 3.72 -7.15 -8.36
C MET A 199 3.09 -6.79 -7.00
N CYS A 200 3.90 -6.33 -6.06
CA CYS A 200 3.41 -5.82 -4.78
C CYS A 200 3.59 -4.31 -4.74
N LYS A 201 2.63 -3.63 -4.15
CA LYS A 201 2.78 -2.22 -3.83
C LYS A 201 3.86 -2.09 -2.75
N SER A 202 4.93 -1.35 -3.03
CA SER A 202 6.04 -1.18 -2.10
C SER A 202 5.91 0.08 -1.25
N LEU A 203 5.18 1.09 -1.72
CA LEU A 203 4.94 2.34 -1.01
C LEU A 203 3.46 2.48 -0.65
N ILE A 204 3.18 2.84 0.59
CA ILE A 204 1.84 3.20 1.05
C ILE A 204 1.88 4.50 1.85
N ARG A 205 0.81 5.27 1.76
CA ARG A 205 0.57 6.47 2.56
C ARG A 205 -0.48 6.18 3.64
N HIS A 206 -0.16 6.52 4.88
CA HIS A 206 -1.12 6.55 5.98
C HIS A 206 -1.00 7.88 6.73
N ASN A 207 -2.04 8.69 6.66
CA ASN A 207 -2.05 10.09 7.14
C ASN A 207 -0.92 10.91 6.49
N SER A 208 -0.01 11.46 7.29
CA SER A 208 1.17 12.21 6.84
C SER A 208 2.43 11.36 6.73
N ASP A 209 2.36 10.10 7.10
CA ASP A 209 3.50 9.18 7.07
C ASP A 209 3.47 8.32 5.80
N TYR A 210 4.65 7.98 5.30
CA TYR A 210 4.82 7.09 4.16
C TYR A 210 5.61 5.88 4.61
N TYR A 211 5.20 4.71 4.14
CA TYR A 211 5.85 3.45 4.50
C TYR A 211 6.40 2.79 3.26
N LEU A 212 7.59 2.23 3.38
CA LEU A 212 8.27 1.48 2.33
C LEU A 212 8.50 0.05 2.80
N HIS A 213 8.08 -0.90 1.99
CA HIS A 213 8.48 -2.29 2.07
C HIS A 213 9.47 -2.60 0.95
N GLU A 214 10.62 -3.13 1.30
CA GLU A 214 11.54 -3.66 0.30
C GLU A 214 11.14 -5.09 -0.07
N LEU A 215 11.03 -5.36 -1.37
CA LEU A 215 10.73 -6.69 -1.90
C LEU A 215 11.71 -7.74 -1.36
N MET A 216 11.21 -8.93 -1.01
CA MET A 216 11.98 -10.04 -0.44
C MET A 216 12.65 -9.70 0.91
N SER A 217 12.13 -8.71 1.60
CA SER A 217 12.51 -8.35 2.97
C SER A 217 11.33 -8.51 3.91
N ASN A 218 11.59 -8.54 5.19
CA ASN A 218 10.57 -8.53 6.23
C ASN A 218 10.63 -7.22 7.05
N ASP A 219 11.33 -6.24 6.52
CA ASP A 219 11.49 -4.92 7.13
C ASP A 219 10.57 -3.90 6.47
N ILE A 220 9.91 -3.09 7.30
CA ILE A 220 9.11 -1.94 6.88
C ILE A 220 9.76 -0.68 7.41
N TYR A 221 9.98 0.26 6.52
CA TYR A 221 10.54 1.57 6.83
C TYR A 221 9.46 2.63 6.80
N ARG A 222 9.59 3.66 7.63
CA ARG A 222 8.74 4.84 7.62
C ARG A 222 9.57 6.06 7.21
N TRP A 223 9.07 6.78 6.22
CA TRP A 223 9.59 8.10 5.85
C TRP A 223 8.73 9.18 6.51
N LYS A 224 9.38 10.05 7.24
CA LYS A 224 8.79 11.20 7.90
C LYS A 224 9.81 12.33 7.99
N GLU A 225 9.39 13.55 7.64
CA GLU A 225 10.24 14.76 7.77
C GLU A 225 11.61 14.60 7.11
N GLY A 226 11.66 13.98 5.92
CA GLY A 226 12.89 13.80 5.15
C GLY A 226 13.81 12.67 5.63
N LYS A 227 13.37 11.85 6.59
CA LYS A 227 14.16 10.76 7.14
C LYS A 227 13.45 9.42 7.02
N MET A 228 14.19 8.41 6.56
CA MET A 228 13.76 7.01 6.55
C MET A 228 14.18 6.32 7.85
N THR A 229 13.27 5.57 8.48
CA THR A 229 13.52 4.84 9.73
C THR A 229 12.85 3.48 9.67
N LYS A 230 13.58 2.40 9.97
CA LYS A 230 13.00 1.07 10.13
C LYS A 230 12.00 1.10 11.28
N THR A 231 10.77 0.64 11.04
CA THR A 231 9.66 0.74 12.00
C THR A 231 9.13 -0.62 12.40
N TYR A 232 9.03 -1.57 11.47
CA TYR A 232 8.61 -2.94 11.75
C TYR A 232 9.60 -3.92 11.15
N THR A 233 9.83 -5.03 11.86
CA THR A 233 10.47 -6.23 11.35
C THR A 233 9.57 -7.42 11.65
N VAL A 234 9.27 -8.24 10.64
CA VAL A 234 8.44 -9.44 10.78
C VAL A 234 9.33 -10.68 10.82
N HIS A 235 9.17 -11.49 11.84
CA HIS A 235 9.88 -12.76 12.01
C HIS A 235 8.88 -13.92 11.91
N PHE A 236 9.20 -14.93 11.10
CA PHE A 236 8.41 -16.15 10.97
C PHE A 236 9.07 -17.29 11.74
N SER A 237 8.42 -17.81 12.77
CA SER A 237 9.02 -18.76 13.73
C SER A 237 9.47 -20.10 13.14
N ASN A 238 8.94 -20.50 11.99
CA ASN A 238 9.29 -21.76 11.30
C ASN A 238 10.09 -21.56 10.00
N SER A 239 10.42 -20.31 9.63
CA SER A 239 11.36 -20.04 8.56
C SER A 239 12.77 -20.30 9.07
N ASN A 240 13.32 -21.48 8.79
CA ASN A 240 14.74 -21.68 9.01
C ASN A 240 15.50 -20.88 7.96
N GLU A 241 16.40 -20.01 8.41
CA GLU A 241 17.36 -19.26 7.59
C GLU A 241 18.32 -20.17 6.80
N ASN A 242 18.22 -21.49 6.96
CA ASN A 242 19.06 -22.46 6.29
C ASN A 242 18.29 -23.12 5.13
N GLU A 243 18.53 -22.63 3.91
CA GLU A 243 18.09 -23.23 2.65
C GLU A 243 18.48 -24.72 2.52
N ALA A 244 19.41 -25.22 3.34
CA ALA A 244 19.93 -26.59 3.29
C ALA A 244 18.87 -27.69 3.53
N ASN A 245 17.70 -27.38 4.05
CA ASN A 245 16.65 -28.34 4.40
C ASN A 245 15.36 -28.21 3.56
N GLY A 246 15.39 -27.45 2.45
CA GLY A 246 14.22 -27.30 1.57
C GLY A 246 13.04 -26.53 2.17
N LYS A 247 13.22 -25.83 3.28
CA LYS A 247 12.19 -24.94 3.84
C LYS A 247 12.25 -23.59 3.10
N GLN A 248 11.10 -23.16 2.63
CA GLN A 248 10.92 -21.91 1.91
C GLN A 248 11.08 -20.72 2.88
N SER A 249 11.94 -19.76 2.54
CA SER A 249 11.97 -18.47 3.23
C SER A 249 10.64 -17.76 3.03
N LEU A 250 10.06 -17.24 4.12
CA LEU A 250 8.80 -16.50 4.08
C LEU A 250 9.09 -14.99 4.05
N PHE A 251 8.43 -14.32 3.15
CA PHE A 251 8.51 -12.87 3.00
C PHE A 251 7.13 -12.25 2.98
N ILE A 252 7.06 -11.02 3.46
CA ILE A 252 5.88 -10.18 3.30
C ILE A 252 5.61 -9.99 1.81
N LYS A 253 4.37 -10.23 1.39
CA LYS A 253 3.88 -9.98 0.04
C LYS A 253 3.22 -8.59 -0.03
N ASP A 254 2.22 -8.37 0.79
CA ASP A 254 1.51 -7.08 0.89
C ASP A 254 1.49 -6.64 2.35
N TYR A 255 1.41 -5.35 2.59
CA TYR A 255 1.30 -4.81 3.94
C TYR A 255 0.40 -3.57 3.96
N PHE A 256 -0.13 -3.27 5.15
CA PHE A 256 -0.97 -2.11 5.41
C PHE A 256 -0.71 -1.61 6.83
N VAL A 257 -0.75 -0.31 7.01
CA VAL A 257 -0.53 0.33 8.31
C VAL A 257 -1.71 1.22 8.64
N THR A 258 -2.51 0.82 9.61
CA THR A 258 -3.61 1.64 10.14
C THR A 258 -3.20 2.31 11.46
N THR A 259 -4.05 3.15 12.01
CA THR A 259 -3.82 3.76 13.33
C THR A 259 -3.63 2.68 14.40
N LYS A 260 -4.43 1.61 14.37
CA LYS A 260 -4.47 0.56 15.41
C LYS A 260 -3.74 -0.71 15.03
N HIS A 261 -3.50 -0.99 13.75
CA HIS A 261 -2.98 -2.27 13.31
C HIS A 261 -1.82 -2.12 12.34
N PHE A 262 -0.94 -3.12 12.35
CA PHE A 262 -0.11 -3.48 11.21
C PHE A 262 -0.66 -4.78 10.65
N ILE A 263 -0.86 -4.82 9.34
CA ILE A 263 -1.45 -5.96 8.65
C ILE A 263 -0.50 -6.36 7.52
N CYS A 264 -0.18 -7.62 7.40
CA CYS A 264 0.60 -8.10 6.25
C CYS A 264 0.06 -9.42 5.72
N SER A 265 0.37 -9.70 4.45
CA SER A 265 0.13 -10.99 3.81
C SER A 265 1.44 -11.67 3.43
N PHE A 266 1.41 -13.00 3.36
CA PHE A 266 2.55 -13.84 2.94
C PHE A 266 2.03 -15.14 2.32
N MET A 267 2.89 -15.82 1.56
CA MET A 267 2.54 -17.10 0.96
C MET A 267 3.14 -18.26 1.76
N TYR A 268 2.31 -19.21 2.16
CA TYR A 268 2.73 -20.47 2.78
C TYR A 268 1.92 -21.62 2.21
N ASP A 269 2.57 -22.70 1.82
CA ASP A 269 1.95 -23.91 1.22
C ASP A 269 0.95 -23.56 0.08
N HIS A 270 1.38 -22.68 -0.84
CA HIS A 270 0.57 -22.18 -1.98
C HIS A 270 -0.71 -21.43 -1.60
N LYS A 271 -0.89 -21.07 -0.33
CA LYS A 271 -2.02 -20.29 0.16
C LYS A 271 -1.56 -18.92 0.65
N GLN A 272 -2.39 -17.92 0.43
CA GLN A 272 -2.18 -16.61 1.02
C GLN A 272 -2.63 -16.62 2.48
N HIS A 273 -1.71 -16.24 3.35
CA HIS A 273 -1.94 -16.03 4.77
C HIS A 273 -1.89 -14.55 5.09
N TYR A 274 -2.53 -14.18 6.17
CA TYR A 274 -2.51 -12.83 6.71
C TYR A 274 -2.08 -12.84 8.17
N CYS A 275 -1.48 -11.74 8.59
CA CYS A 275 -1.20 -11.41 9.98
C CYS A 275 -1.81 -10.05 10.28
N ILE A 276 -2.57 -9.95 11.36
CA ILE A 276 -3.06 -8.70 11.93
C ILE A 276 -2.43 -8.55 13.31
N TYR A 277 -1.56 -7.56 13.44
CA TYR A 277 -0.91 -7.17 14.67
C TYR A 277 -1.61 -5.94 15.25
N SER A 278 -2.11 -6.02 16.47
CA SER A 278 -2.69 -4.90 17.21
C SER A 278 -1.59 -4.07 17.86
N LYS A 279 -1.54 -2.79 17.56
CA LYS A 279 -0.57 -1.85 18.15
C LYS A 279 -0.90 -1.46 19.60
N GLU A 280 -2.17 -1.70 20.02
CA GLU A 280 -2.65 -1.33 21.35
C GLU A 280 -2.17 -2.32 22.42
N ASP A 281 -2.28 -3.62 22.14
CA ASP A 281 -2.03 -4.68 23.11
C ASP A 281 -0.98 -5.72 22.65
N GLY A 282 -0.42 -5.55 21.46
CA GLY A 282 0.57 -6.46 20.89
C GLY A 282 0.03 -7.82 20.44
N THR A 283 -1.30 -8.01 20.43
CA THR A 283 -1.88 -9.29 20.00
C THR A 283 -1.70 -9.53 18.50
N ILE A 284 -1.46 -10.80 18.14
CA ILE A 284 -1.29 -11.26 16.76
C ILE A 284 -2.39 -12.25 16.44
N LYS A 285 -3.09 -12.02 15.32
CA LYS A 285 -4.00 -12.99 14.70
C LYS A 285 -3.45 -13.35 13.33
N THR A 286 -3.32 -14.64 13.04
CA THR A 286 -2.73 -15.09 11.78
C THR A 286 -3.40 -16.37 11.28
N GLY A 287 -3.42 -16.57 9.97
CA GLY A 287 -3.97 -17.75 9.31
C GLY A 287 -4.21 -17.51 7.81
N SER A 288 -4.67 -18.54 7.11
CA SER A 288 -5.16 -18.42 5.74
C SER A 288 -6.58 -17.85 5.71
N PHE A 289 -6.98 -17.31 4.57
CA PHE A 289 -8.36 -16.86 4.37
C PHE A 289 -9.32 -18.05 4.34
N ASP A 290 -10.39 -17.97 5.13
CA ASP A 290 -11.50 -18.93 5.06
C ASP A 290 -12.46 -18.56 3.92
N ILE A 291 -12.42 -19.30 2.82
CA ILE A 291 -13.29 -19.11 1.67
C ILE A 291 -14.79 -19.30 2.01
N ASN A 292 -15.10 -19.99 3.10
CA ASN A 292 -16.46 -20.22 3.56
C ASN A 292 -17.00 -19.11 4.46
N SER A 293 -16.18 -18.11 4.82
CA SER A 293 -16.60 -16.99 5.67
C SER A 293 -17.64 -16.06 5.02
N GLY A 294 -17.86 -16.21 3.72
CA GLY A 294 -18.89 -15.48 2.98
C GLY A 294 -18.46 -14.11 2.46
N ARG A 295 -17.38 -13.52 2.95
CA ARG A 295 -16.84 -12.25 2.44
C ARG A 295 -15.38 -12.44 2.09
N PRO A 296 -14.97 -12.13 0.82
CA PRO A 296 -13.59 -12.25 0.44
C PRO A 296 -12.73 -11.23 1.19
N PHE A 297 -11.48 -11.58 1.50
CA PHE A 297 -10.51 -10.66 2.08
C PHE A 297 -9.22 -10.75 1.27
N SER A 298 -9.07 -9.85 0.33
CA SER A 298 -7.84 -9.68 -0.47
C SER A 298 -7.68 -8.19 -0.77
N PRO A 299 -7.31 -7.39 0.24
CA PRO A 299 -7.11 -5.96 0.05
C PRO A 299 -5.91 -5.72 -0.85
N ILE A 300 -6.05 -4.75 -1.75
CA ILE A 300 -4.99 -4.30 -2.66
C ILE A 300 -4.70 -2.79 -2.53
N PHE A 301 -5.50 -2.08 -1.73
CA PHE A 301 -5.37 -0.65 -1.52
C PHE A 301 -5.74 -0.27 -0.09
N GLN A 302 -5.16 0.82 0.39
CA GLN A 302 -5.46 1.40 1.70
C GLN A 302 -5.85 2.87 1.52
N LYS A 303 -6.92 3.26 2.24
CA LYS A 303 -7.32 4.66 2.40
C LYS A 303 -7.56 4.96 3.89
N GLY A 304 -6.66 5.73 4.50
CA GLY A 304 -6.67 5.93 5.95
C GLY A 304 -6.62 4.60 6.69
N ASP A 305 -7.56 4.36 7.59
CA ASP A 305 -7.67 3.12 8.37
C ASP A 305 -8.53 2.04 7.68
N SER A 306 -8.89 2.25 6.42
CA SER A 306 -9.69 1.30 5.65
C SER A 306 -8.84 0.56 4.62
N LEU A 307 -8.99 -0.75 4.56
CA LEU A 307 -8.43 -1.61 3.52
C LEU A 307 -9.49 -1.88 2.46
N ILE A 308 -9.09 -1.91 1.20
CA ILE A 308 -10.01 -2.00 0.07
C ILE A 308 -9.63 -3.17 -0.82
N GLY A 309 -10.57 -4.12 -0.94
CA GLY A 309 -10.53 -5.20 -1.92
C GLY A 309 -11.49 -4.90 -3.05
N ILE A 310 -11.08 -5.17 -4.29
CA ILE A 310 -11.92 -5.01 -5.49
C ILE A 310 -11.98 -6.35 -6.23
N TYR A 311 -13.16 -6.67 -6.73
CA TYR A 311 -13.46 -7.95 -7.35
C TYR A 311 -14.30 -7.73 -8.60
N SER A 312 -14.03 -8.49 -9.65
CA SER A 312 -14.93 -8.59 -10.78
C SER A 312 -16.21 -9.34 -10.36
N THR A 313 -17.27 -9.18 -11.13
CA THR A 313 -18.51 -9.94 -10.89
C THR A 313 -18.29 -11.45 -10.99
N ASP A 314 -17.41 -11.90 -11.88
CA ASP A 314 -17.12 -13.33 -12.04
C ASP A 314 -16.36 -13.89 -10.84
N ASP A 315 -15.41 -13.13 -10.28
CA ASP A 315 -14.69 -13.50 -9.06
C ASP A 315 -15.68 -13.68 -7.90
N ILE A 316 -16.59 -12.74 -7.73
CA ILE A 316 -17.61 -12.75 -6.68
C ILE A 316 -18.58 -13.93 -6.84
N LYS A 317 -19.06 -14.20 -8.05
CA LYS A 317 -19.97 -15.32 -8.35
C LYS A 317 -19.32 -16.67 -8.08
N SER A 318 -18.00 -16.75 -8.11
CA SER A 318 -17.24 -17.96 -7.80
C SER A 318 -17.17 -18.29 -6.29
N LEU A 319 -17.51 -17.34 -5.41
CA LEU A 319 -17.44 -17.52 -3.96
C LEU A 319 -18.63 -18.37 -3.47
N PRO A 320 -18.38 -19.45 -2.67
CA PRO A 320 -19.43 -20.44 -2.34
C PRO A 320 -20.60 -19.89 -1.53
N ASN A 321 -20.37 -18.91 -0.67
CA ASN A 321 -21.35 -18.42 0.30
C ASN A 321 -21.74 -16.94 0.10
N TRP A 322 -21.27 -16.30 -0.97
CA TRP A 322 -21.61 -14.91 -1.24
C TRP A 322 -22.35 -14.79 -2.58
N LYS A 323 -23.51 -14.13 -2.56
CA LYS A 323 -24.27 -13.82 -3.75
C LYS A 323 -24.28 -12.31 -3.90
N PRO A 324 -23.90 -11.76 -5.08
CA PRO A 324 -24.04 -10.34 -5.33
C PRO A 324 -25.52 -9.95 -5.17
N GLN A 325 -25.77 -8.85 -4.49
CA GLN A 325 -27.12 -8.33 -4.34
C GLN A 325 -27.64 -7.72 -5.66
N ILE A 326 -26.73 -7.52 -6.61
CA ILE A 326 -27.01 -6.85 -7.89
C ILE A 326 -26.30 -7.64 -8.99
N ASP A 327 -27.09 -8.20 -9.90
CA ASP A 327 -26.60 -9.10 -10.96
C ASP A 327 -25.80 -8.41 -12.07
N ASP A 328 -25.97 -7.09 -12.27
CA ASP A 328 -25.44 -6.33 -13.42
C ASP A 328 -24.23 -5.43 -13.06
N CYS A 329 -23.65 -5.55 -11.86
CA CYS A 329 -22.47 -4.76 -11.54
C CYS A 329 -21.23 -5.33 -12.22
N ALA A 330 -20.35 -4.45 -12.70
CA ALA A 330 -19.07 -4.85 -13.28
C ALA A 330 -18.01 -5.15 -12.20
N LEU A 331 -17.98 -4.32 -11.14
CA LEU A 331 -17.03 -4.41 -10.05
C LEU A 331 -17.74 -4.30 -8.70
N THR A 332 -17.22 -5.01 -7.71
CA THR A 332 -17.62 -4.91 -6.30
C THR A 332 -16.42 -4.55 -5.45
N LEU A 333 -16.54 -3.50 -4.64
CA LEU A 333 -15.55 -3.15 -3.64
C LEU A 333 -16.03 -3.56 -2.25
N PHE A 334 -15.11 -4.13 -1.48
CA PHE A 334 -15.27 -4.28 -0.03
C PHE A 334 -14.31 -3.33 0.68
N ILE A 335 -14.85 -2.54 1.60
CA ILE A 335 -14.11 -1.58 2.41
C ILE A 335 -14.14 -2.08 3.86
N TYR A 336 -12.98 -2.53 4.34
CA TYR A 336 -12.79 -3.07 5.69
C TYR A 336 -12.19 -1.99 6.56
N SER A 337 -12.93 -1.47 7.55
CA SER A 337 -12.44 -0.50 8.52
C SER A 337 -11.91 -1.22 9.76
N PHE A 338 -10.67 -0.98 10.13
CA PHE A 338 -9.98 -1.59 11.26
C PHE A 338 -9.76 -0.64 12.43
#